data_254081dd3418c08e3e871ea78fc6b419
#
_entry.id   254081dd3418c08e3e871ea78fc6b419
#
_cell.length_a   1.000
_cell.length_b   1.000
_cell.length_c   1.000
_cell.angle_alpha   90.00
_cell.angle_beta   90.00
_cell.angle_gamma   90.00
#
_symmetry.space_group_name_H-M   'P 1'
#
loop_
_entity.id
_entity.type
_entity.pdbx_description
1 polymer ?
#
loop_
_entity_poly.entity_id
_entity_poly.type
_entity_poly.pdbx_seq_one_letter_code
_entity_poly.pdbx_strand_id
1 'polypeptide(L)'
;LEGVYAVHITVNGQELAYRDSNMFLAGDVLLTSMDDVVRTLTAQLYFPDESGTLTVEERLLTQYEGQSAADVVLSALADGPSQEGLQPLLPEEFTGLTARVEDGVCQLNMLSASVEDMDSAAVRQMLQGVMSSLQSLEGVSAVQLYVDGVYADAYE
;
A
#
# COMPACT_ATOMS: atom_id res chain seq x y z
N LEU A 1 -14.92 -15.50 -8.64
CA LEU A 1 -15.79 -16.52 -9.24
C LEU A 1 -17.12 -15.92 -9.68
N GLU A 2 -17.04 -14.89 -10.47
CA GLU A 2 -18.23 -14.25 -10.99
C GLU A 2 -19.01 -15.24 -11.87
N GLY A 3 -20.27 -15.42 -11.62
CA GLY A 3 -21.12 -16.36 -12.33
C GLY A 3 -21.12 -17.80 -11.79
N VAL A 4 -20.40 -18.08 -10.71
CA VAL A 4 -20.48 -19.39 -10.07
C VAL A 4 -21.53 -19.34 -8.97
N TYR A 5 -22.68 -19.91 -9.26
CA TYR A 5 -23.79 -19.94 -8.30
C TYR A 5 -23.79 -21.19 -7.45
N ALA A 6 -23.06 -22.19 -7.86
CA ALA A 6 -22.91 -23.42 -7.11
C ALA A 6 -21.57 -24.09 -7.45
N VAL A 7 -20.95 -24.62 -6.45
CA VAL A 7 -19.72 -25.42 -6.63
C VAL A 7 -20.10 -26.88 -6.42
N HIS A 8 -19.89 -27.68 -7.43
CA HIS A 8 -20.06 -29.12 -7.34
C HIS A 8 -18.74 -29.75 -6.96
N ILE A 9 -18.71 -30.31 -5.77
CA ILE A 9 -17.55 -31.04 -5.30
C ILE A 9 -17.81 -32.53 -5.47
N THR A 10 -16.96 -33.19 -6.23
CA THR A 10 -17.01 -34.62 -6.42
C THR A 10 -15.82 -35.28 -5.74
N VAL A 11 -16.07 -36.41 -5.09
CA VAL A 11 -15.01 -37.23 -4.54
C VAL A 11 -15.16 -38.61 -5.17
N ASN A 12 -14.10 -39.11 -5.81
CA ASN A 12 -14.10 -40.40 -6.53
C ASN A 12 -15.20 -40.47 -7.59
N GLY A 13 -15.54 -39.33 -8.23
CA GLY A 13 -16.56 -39.29 -9.26
C GLY A 13 -18.01 -39.23 -8.73
N GLN A 14 -18.15 -39.22 -7.41
CA GLN A 14 -19.47 -39.04 -6.79
C GLN A 14 -19.64 -37.59 -6.31
N GLU A 15 -20.76 -37.00 -6.68
CA GLU A 15 -21.14 -35.68 -6.17
C GLU A 15 -21.40 -35.78 -4.68
N LEU A 16 -20.74 -34.90 -3.91
CA LEU A 16 -21.03 -34.78 -2.51
C LEU A 16 -22.35 -34.07 -2.35
N ALA A 17 -23.22 -34.92 -1.95
CA ALA A 17 -24.50 -34.42 -1.79
C ALA A 17 -24.70 -33.66 -0.58
N TYR A 18 -24.41 -32.75 -0.11
CA TYR A 18 -24.71 -32.21 0.97
C TYR A 18 -25.19 -31.24 0.72
N ARG A 19 -25.24 -31.24 -0.09
CA ARG A 19 -25.62 -31.03 0.30
C ARG A 19 -26.31 -30.08 0.73
N ASP A 20 -26.21 -29.52 1.16
CA ASP A 20 -26.64 -28.36 1.81
C ASP A 20 -26.31 -27.19 0.98
N SER A 21 -27.16 -26.82 0.08
CA SER A 21 -27.00 -25.67 -0.81
C SER A 21 -26.85 -24.38 -0.02
N ASN A 22 -27.39 -24.30 1.16
CA ASN A 22 -27.24 -23.10 2.00
C ASN A 22 -25.83 -22.94 2.51
N MET A 23 -25.12 -24.04 2.71
CA MET A 23 -23.73 -24.02 3.11
C MET A 23 -22.83 -23.46 1.99
N PHE A 24 -23.13 -23.77 0.75
CA PHE A 24 -22.41 -23.23 -0.38
C PHE A 24 -22.77 -21.77 -0.66
N LEU A 25 -24.01 -21.39 -0.43
CA LEU A 25 -24.40 -20.00 -0.50
C LEU A 25 -23.68 -19.16 0.56
N ALA A 26 -23.50 -19.70 1.75
CA ALA A 26 -22.68 -19.08 2.77
C ALA A 26 -21.20 -19.03 2.36
N GLY A 27 -20.73 -20.04 1.65
CA GLY A 27 -19.41 -20.07 1.05
C GLY A 27 -19.24 -19.02 -0.04
N ASP A 28 -20.26 -18.84 -0.89
CA ASP A 28 -20.24 -17.80 -1.92
C ASP A 28 -20.14 -16.40 -1.30
N VAL A 29 -20.90 -16.14 -0.24
CA VAL A 29 -20.81 -14.87 0.48
C VAL A 29 -19.43 -14.70 1.10
N LEU A 30 -18.88 -15.76 1.66
CA LEU A 30 -17.54 -15.72 2.21
C LEU A 30 -16.48 -15.49 1.13
N LEU A 31 -16.62 -16.13 -0.02
CA LEU A 31 -15.73 -15.93 -1.17
C LEU A 31 -15.83 -14.50 -1.71
N THR A 32 -17.03 -13.96 -1.81
CA THR A 32 -17.23 -12.57 -2.21
C THR A 32 -16.55 -11.61 -1.24
N SER A 33 -16.65 -11.89 0.04
CA SER A 33 -15.95 -11.12 1.07
C SER A 33 -14.42 -11.28 1.00
N MET A 34 -13.94 -12.41 0.54
CA MET A 34 -12.50 -12.65 0.35
C MET A 34 -11.98 -12.11 -0.96
N ASP A 35 -12.83 -11.95 -1.96
CA ASP A 35 -12.46 -11.37 -3.26
C ASP A 35 -12.02 -9.91 -3.11
N ASP A 36 -12.47 -9.23 -2.07
CA ASP A 36 -12.04 -7.87 -1.78
C ASP A 36 -10.60 -7.80 -1.24
N VAL A 37 -10.06 -8.92 -0.75
CA VAL A 37 -8.72 -8.98 -0.19
C VAL A 37 -7.78 -9.67 -1.17
N VAL A 38 -6.92 -8.90 -1.81
CA VAL A 38 -5.93 -9.44 -2.76
C VAL A 38 -4.82 -10.15 -2.02
N ARG A 39 -4.25 -9.49 -1.04
CA ARG A 39 -3.15 -10.06 -0.24
C ARG A 39 -2.83 -9.23 0.98
N THR A 40 -2.04 -9.79 1.89
CA THR A 40 -1.34 -9.04 2.91
C THR A 40 0.12 -8.85 2.49
N LEU A 41 0.71 -7.75 2.88
CA LEU A 41 2.12 -7.45 2.64
C LEU A 41 2.75 -6.88 3.91
N THR A 42 4.01 -7.21 4.12
CA THR A 42 4.81 -6.58 5.17
C THR A 42 5.56 -5.42 4.57
N ALA A 43 5.34 -4.23 5.10
CA ALA A 43 6.00 -3.02 4.66
C ALA A 43 6.92 -2.48 5.75
N GLN A 44 8.05 -1.95 5.35
CA GLN A 44 8.92 -1.17 6.22
C GLN A 44 8.61 0.31 6.00
N LEU A 45 7.98 0.92 6.97
CA LEU A 45 7.58 2.32 6.93
C LEU A 45 8.61 3.14 7.69
N TYR A 46 9.01 4.26 7.12
CA TYR A 46 10.01 5.13 7.72
C TYR A 46 9.34 6.37 8.28
N PHE A 47 9.45 6.56 9.56
CA PHE A 47 8.93 7.72 10.27
C PHE A 47 10.05 8.41 11.05
N PRO A 48 10.01 9.75 11.18
CA PRO A 48 10.98 10.43 12.02
C PRO A 48 10.71 10.14 13.51
N ASP A 49 11.77 9.95 14.26
CA ASP A 49 11.70 9.87 15.71
C ASP A 49 11.71 11.29 16.33
N GLU A 50 11.72 11.38 17.66
CA GLU A 50 11.74 12.66 18.37
C GLU A 50 12.98 13.51 18.04
N SER A 51 14.06 12.88 17.56
CA SER A 51 15.28 13.61 17.14
C SER A 51 15.24 14.01 15.67
N GLY A 52 14.21 13.59 14.90
CA GLY A 52 14.11 13.81 13.48
C GLY A 52 14.85 12.76 12.64
N THR A 53 15.31 11.67 13.25
CA THR A 53 15.96 10.57 12.53
C THR A 53 14.92 9.61 11.98
N LEU A 54 15.02 9.25 10.70
CA LEU A 54 14.12 8.27 10.10
C LEU A 54 14.36 6.89 10.68
N THR A 55 13.33 6.35 11.28
CA THR A 55 13.33 5.04 11.95
C THR A 55 12.31 4.13 11.30
N VAL A 56 12.66 2.86 11.12
CA VAL A 56 11.79 1.90 10.46
C VAL A 56 10.74 1.33 11.41
N GLU A 57 9.51 1.31 10.94
CA GLU A 57 8.41 0.56 11.57
C GLU A 57 7.95 -0.51 10.60
N GLU A 58 8.05 -1.78 11.01
CA GLU A 58 7.52 -2.87 10.20
C GLU A 58 6.03 -3.04 10.49
N ARG A 59 5.23 -3.04 9.44
CA ARG A 59 3.77 -3.15 9.56
C ARG A 59 3.21 -4.14 8.55
N LEU A 60 2.29 -4.98 9.00
CA LEU A 60 1.50 -5.83 8.12
C LEU A 60 0.33 -5.03 7.58
N LEU A 61 0.26 -4.90 6.28
CA LEU A 61 -0.76 -4.13 5.57
C LEU A 61 -1.65 -5.05 4.74
N THR A 62 -2.90 -4.66 4.58
CA THR A 62 -3.87 -5.37 3.72
C THR A 62 -4.05 -4.59 2.43
N GLN A 63 -3.83 -5.27 1.32
CA GLN A 63 -4.06 -4.75 -0.02
C GLN A 63 -5.38 -5.30 -0.54
N TYR A 64 -6.28 -4.43 -0.94
CA TYR A 64 -7.56 -4.78 -1.53
C TYR A 64 -7.50 -4.75 -3.06
N GLU A 65 -8.51 -5.34 -3.69
CA GLU A 65 -8.63 -5.29 -5.14
C GLU A 65 -8.66 -3.84 -5.64
N GLY A 66 -7.93 -3.58 -6.72
CA GLY A 66 -7.82 -2.23 -7.30
C GLY A 66 -6.77 -1.33 -6.66
N GLN A 67 -6.18 -1.75 -5.54
CA GLN A 67 -5.08 -1.01 -4.91
C GLN A 67 -3.73 -1.57 -5.36
N SER A 68 -2.78 -0.70 -5.62
CA SER A 68 -1.38 -1.12 -5.76
C SER A 68 -0.72 -1.24 -4.39
N ALA A 69 0.36 -1.99 -4.29
CA ALA A 69 1.16 -2.06 -3.06
C ALA A 69 1.71 -0.68 -2.67
N ALA A 70 2.06 0.15 -3.66
CA ALA A 70 2.51 1.52 -3.42
C ALA A 70 1.42 2.40 -2.81
N ASP A 71 0.17 2.28 -3.29
CA ASP A 71 -0.97 3.03 -2.71
C ASP A 71 -1.20 2.66 -1.25
N VAL A 72 -1.08 1.36 -0.94
CA VAL A 72 -1.24 0.85 0.44
C VAL A 72 -0.16 1.42 1.36
N VAL A 73 1.08 1.49 0.88
CA VAL A 73 2.19 2.09 1.65
C VAL A 73 1.99 3.58 1.85
N LEU A 74 1.59 4.32 0.81
CA LEU A 74 1.31 5.75 0.93
C LEU A 74 0.17 6.03 1.91
N SER A 75 -0.89 5.23 1.88
CA SER A 75 -2.00 5.32 2.84
C SER A 75 -1.54 5.06 4.27
N ALA A 76 -0.71 4.05 4.48
CA ALA A 76 -0.18 3.72 5.79
C ALA A 76 0.74 4.81 6.35
N LEU A 77 1.53 5.46 5.48
CA LEU A 77 2.35 6.61 5.87
C LEU A 77 1.48 7.83 6.23
N ALA A 78 0.37 8.03 5.51
CA ALA A 78 -0.57 9.10 5.81
C ALA A 78 -1.31 8.88 7.14
N ASP A 79 -1.59 7.61 7.48
CA ASP A 79 -2.21 7.26 8.77
C ASP A 79 -1.29 7.53 9.95
N GLY A 80 0.00 7.65 9.72
CA GLY A 80 1.00 7.91 10.74
C GLY A 80 1.56 6.66 11.42
N PRO A 81 2.53 6.83 12.34
CA PRO A 81 3.17 5.72 13.02
C PRO A 81 2.26 5.06 14.06
N SER A 82 2.44 3.76 14.28
CA SER A 82 1.82 2.99 15.35
C SER A 82 2.72 2.85 16.57
N GLN A 83 4.03 3.01 16.38
CA GLN A 83 4.99 2.91 17.47
C GLN A 83 5.09 4.22 18.24
N GLU A 84 5.19 4.09 19.55
CA GLU A 84 5.47 5.24 20.42
C GLU A 84 6.86 5.83 20.12
N GLY A 85 6.99 7.13 20.19
CA GLY A 85 8.25 7.84 19.95
C GLY A 85 8.51 8.17 18.48
N LEU A 86 7.64 7.75 17.58
CA LEU A 86 7.71 8.15 16.17
C LEU A 86 6.72 9.27 15.87
N GLN A 87 7.08 10.13 14.93
CA GLN A 87 6.27 11.27 14.50
C GLN A 87 5.70 11.01 13.10
N PRO A 88 4.56 11.61 12.74
CA PRO A 88 4.03 11.50 11.39
C PRO A 88 5.05 12.00 10.36
N LEU A 89 5.20 11.26 9.27
CA LEU A 89 6.07 11.65 8.16
C LEU A 89 5.39 12.66 7.23
N LEU A 90 4.09 12.47 7.01
CA LEU A 90 3.28 13.34 6.14
C LEU A 90 2.45 14.29 6.99
N PRO A 91 2.22 15.53 6.52
CA PRO A 91 1.25 16.41 7.15
C PRO A 91 -0.16 15.79 7.17
N GLU A 92 -0.97 16.23 8.12
CA GLU A 92 -2.36 15.80 8.20
C GLU A 92 -3.11 16.13 6.90
N GLU A 93 -3.89 15.18 6.41
CA GLU A 93 -4.63 15.31 5.15
C GLU A 93 -3.78 15.58 3.89
N PHE A 94 -2.52 15.16 3.91
CA PHE A 94 -1.64 15.37 2.76
C PHE A 94 -2.03 14.48 1.58
N THR A 95 -2.28 15.08 0.43
CA THR A 95 -2.76 14.37 -0.77
C THR A 95 -1.87 14.59 -2.00
N GLY A 96 -0.71 15.17 -1.83
CA GLY A 96 0.17 15.58 -2.94
C GLY A 96 1.09 14.49 -3.49
N LEU A 97 0.96 13.23 -3.05
CA LEU A 97 1.80 12.14 -3.52
C LEU A 97 0.97 11.07 -4.21
N THR A 98 1.48 10.58 -5.33
CA THR A 98 0.98 9.39 -6.01
C THR A 98 2.15 8.50 -6.39
N ALA A 99 1.94 7.20 -6.40
CA ALA A 99 2.98 6.25 -6.74
C ALA A 99 2.44 5.17 -7.68
N ARG A 100 3.28 4.78 -8.64
CA ARG A 100 2.97 3.72 -9.59
C ARG A 100 4.20 2.84 -9.75
N VAL A 101 4.00 1.53 -9.74
CA VAL A 101 5.07 0.57 -9.98
C VAL A 101 4.92 -0.03 -11.36
N GLU A 102 5.97 0.04 -12.16
CA GLU A 102 6.04 -0.53 -13.49
C GLU A 102 7.43 -1.12 -13.71
N ASP A 103 7.47 -2.39 -14.10
CA ASP A 103 8.74 -3.12 -14.36
C ASP A 103 9.77 -3.04 -13.21
N GLY A 104 9.30 -3.07 -11.98
CA GLY A 104 10.18 -3.01 -10.80
C GLY A 104 10.64 -1.61 -10.42
N VAL A 105 10.20 -0.59 -11.15
CA VAL A 105 10.49 0.82 -10.85
C VAL A 105 9.25 1.49 -10.28
N CYS A 106 9.36 2.05 -9.09
CA CYS A 106 8.30 2.85 -8.50
C CYS A 106 8.48 4.31 -8.93
N GLN A 107 7.49 4.82 -9.64
CA GLN A 107 7.43 6.23 -10.03
C GLN A 107 6.63 6.98 -8.96
N LEU A 108 7.31 7.76 -8.15
CA LEU A 108 6.70 8.61 -7.13
C LEU A 108 6.54 10.01 -7.70
N ASN A 109 5.31 10.49 -7.81
CA ASN A 109 5.04 11.84 -8.25
C ASN A 109 4.57 12.72 -7.09
N MET A 110 5.18 13.89 -6.95
CA MET A 110 4.83 14.90 -5.98
C MET A 110 4.27 16.13 -6.69
N LEU A 111 3.19 16.68 -6.16
CA LEU A 111 2.68 17.97 -6.60
C LEU A 111 3.41 19.08 -5.85
N SER A 112 4.08 19.97 -6.58
CA SER A 112 4.83 21.09 -5.97
C SER A 112 3.96 21.98 -5.12
N ALA A 113 2.71 22.23 -5.55
CA ALA A 113 1.74 23.02 -4.80
C ALA A 113 1.42 22.46 -3.41
N SER A 114 1.55 21.15 -3.21
CA SER A 114 1.25 20.51 -1.92
C SER A 114 2.32 20.75 -0.86
N VAL A 115 3.49 21.23 -1.25
CA VAL A 115 4.65 21.46 -0.37
C VAL A 115 5.12 22.91 -0.34
N GLU A 116 4.39 23.84 -0.98
CA GLU A 116 4.78 25.26 -1.07
C GLU A 116 5.00 25.92 0.30
N ASP A 117 4.18 25.54 1.29
CA ASP A 117 4.25 26.08 2.62
C ASP A 117 5.18 25.29 3.56
N MET A 118 5.83 24.24 3.05
CA MET A 118 6.71 23.40 3.84
C MET A 118 8.16 23.87 3.74
N ASP A 119 8.87 23.75 4.86
CA ASP A 119 10.31 23.97 4.86
C ASP A 119 11.00 22.93 3.97
N SER A 120 12.01 23.35 3.21
CA SER A 120 12.73 22.46 2.28
C SER A 120 13.40 21.25 2.97
N ALA A 121 13.84 21.42 4.21
CA ALA A 121 14.38 20.30 4.99
C ALA A 121 13.28 19.29 5.36
N ALA A 122 12.09 19.77 5.68
CA ALA A 122 10.92 18.92 5.96
C ALA A 122 10.47 18.16 4.71
N VAL A 123 10.42 18.82 3.57
CA VAL A 123 10.09 18.18 2.29
C VAL A 123 11.11 17.10 1.93
N ARG A 124 12.39 17.38 2.11
CA ARG A 124 13.46 16.42 1.85
C ARG A 124 13.35 15.19 2.75
N GLN A 125 13.12 15.39 4.04
CA GLN A 125 12.92 14.30 5.00
C GLN A 125 11.69 13.46 4.65
N MET A 126 10.58 14.10 4.31
CA MET A 126 9.34 13.46 3.88
C MET A 126 9.60 12.57 2.65
N LEU A 127 10.21 13.13 1.60
CA LEU A 127 10.51 12.37 0.39
C LEU A 127 11.44 11.21 0.64
N GLN A 128 12.46 11.40 1.46
CA GLN A 128 13.41 10.35 1.83
C GLN A 128 12.69 9.21 2.55
N GLY A 129 11.82 9.50 3.49
CA GLY A 129 11.03 8.51 4.21
C GLY A 129 10.05 7.76 3.30
N VAL A 130 9.36 8.48 2.42
CA VAL A 130 8.42 7.89 1.44
C VAL A 130 9.16 6.99 0.46
N MET A 131 10.25 7.47 -0.13
CA MET A 131 11.05 6.69 -1.09
C MET A 131 11.63 5.43 -0.45
N SER A 132 12.16 5.53 0.77
CA SER A 132 12.69 4.39 1.50
C SER A 132 11.61 3.35 1.80
N SER A 133 10.42 3.80 2.18
CA SER A 133 9.28 2.92 2.43
C SER A 133 8.82 2.21 1.16
N LEU A 134 8.74 2.91 0.03
CA LEU A 134 8.36 2.33 -1.25
C LEU A 134 9.44 1.37 -1.77
N GLN A 135 10.71 1.68 -1.56
CA GLN A 135 11.81 0.81 -1.98
C GLN A 135 11.86 -0.51 -1.20
N SER A 136 11.27 -0.54 -0.02
CA SER A 136 11.18 -1.77 0.78
C SER A 136 10.16 -2.79 0.25
N LEU A 137 9.31 -2.38 -0.71
CA LEU A 137 8.31 -3.27 -1.29
C LEU A 137 8.96 -4.36 -2.13
N GLU A 138 8.43 -5.57 -1.98
CA GLU A 138 8.84 -6.70 -2.81
C GLU A 138 8.57 -6.39 -4.30
N GLY A 139 9.56 -6.60 -5.13
CA GLY A 139 9.48 -6.33 -6.56
C GLY A 139 9.82 -4.89 -6.96
N VAL A 140 10.10 -4.00 -6.03
CA VAL A 140 10.58 -2.64 -6.31
C VAL A 140 12.10 -2.63 -6.22
N SER A 141 12.75 -2.40 -7.35
CA SER A 141 14.22 -2.33 -7.43
C SER A 141 14.74 -0.90 -7.36
N ALA A 142 13.93 0.08 -7.73
CA ALA A 142 14.27 1.49 -7.71
C ALA A 142 13.03 2.36 -7.51
N VAL A 143 13.24 3.55 -6.95
CA VAL A 143 12.21 4.59 -6.84
C VAL A 143 12.70 5.81 -7.60
N GLN A 144 11.87 6.31 -8.50
CA GLN A 144 12.13 7.53 -9.27
C GLN A 144 11.18 8.62 -8.83
N LEU A 145 11.73 9.80 -8.57
CA LEU A 145 10.93 10.96 -8.17
C LEU A 145 10.54 11.78 -9.39
N TYR A 146 9.28 12.15 -9.44
CA TYR A 146 8.72 13.11 -10.39
C TYR A 146 8.12 14.27 -9.61
N VAL A 147 8.25 15.47 -10.10
CA VAL A 147 7.59 16.65 -9.56
C VAL A 147 6.73 17.24 -10.67
N ASP A 148 5.42 17.34 -10.40
CA ASP A 148 4.42 17.75 -11.38
C ASP A 148 4.52 16.98 -12.72
N GLY A 149 4.83 15.68 -12.62
CA GLY A 149 4.98 14.79 -13.77
C GLY A 149 6.31 14.88 -14.50
N VAL A 150 7.26 15.70 -14.03
CA VAL A 150 8.59 15.86 -14.61
C VAL A 150 9.62 15.10 -13.77
N TYR A 151 10.41 14.26 -14.41
CA TYR A 151 11.46 13.50 -13.72
C TYR A 151 12.46 14.42 -13.02
N ALA A 152 12.71 14.14 -11.76
CA ALA A 152 13.69 14.88 -10.97
C ALA A 152 14.82 13.94 -10.55
N ASP A 153 16.06 14.23 -11.02
CA ASP A 153 17.24 13.43 -10.65
C ASP A 153 17.60 13.59 -9.18
N ALA A 154 17.40 14.76 -8.66
CA ALA A 154 17.57 15.07 -7.26
C ALA A 154 16.60 16.18 -6.86
N TYR A 155 15.98 16.04 -5.73
CA TYR A 155 15.20 17.11 -5.13
C TYR A 155 16.11 17.86 -4.17
N GLU A 156 16.50 19.05 -4.54
CA GLU A 156 17.29 19.97 -3.71
C GLU A 156 16.40 21.02 -3.05
#